data_c132d48de1ec2ba40f612b291a8cb921
#
_entry.id   c132d48de1ec2ba40f612b291a8cb921
#
_cell.length_a   1.000
_cell.length_b   1.000
_cell.length_c   1.000
_cell.angle_alpha   90.00
_cell.angle_beta   90.00
_cell.angle_gamma   90.00
#
_symmetry.space_group_name_H-M   'P 1'
#
loop_
_entity.id
_entity.type
_entity.pdbx_description
1 polymer ?
#
loop_
_entity_poly.entity_id
_entity_poly.type
_entity_poly.pdbx_seq_one_letter_code
_entity_poly.pdbx_strand_id
1 'polypeptide(L)'
;MTAEVGWKVGGKQGEGIDSTGDIYAIALHRMGYYVFTYRHFMSLIKGGHTNYKIRISNEVVRHHGDDLHVLVAFDQTTIDHNWSELVDGSVVIYDTAAFEAHKPSERNVNLCGVPLTELAKEAGNTIMKNLVAIGVSACINQLDISEFLPVVQDKFGKKGQQVVDMNMVALKLGYDYFESHYDIYFPLPSKHEKIGEHLYASGNQAAGFGALAGGCRMLAAYPITPATEIMYWLIGQLPKHGGIVLQAEDEIAAINMA
;
A
#
# COMPACT_ATOMS: atom_id res chain seq x y z
N MET A 1 -16.48 -15.88 11.00
CA MET A 1 -15.58 -14.73 10.79
C MET A 1 -14.42 -15.25 9.95
N THR A 2 -14.08 -14.57 8.87
CA THR A 2 -12.91 -14.91 8.05
C THR A 2 -11.66 -14.75 8.91
N ALA A 3 -10.76 -15.76 8.88
CA ALA A 3 -9.51 -15.71 9.63
C ALA A 3 -8.51 -14.68 9.05
N GLU A 4 -8.78 -14.20 7.83
CA GLU A 4 -7.93 -13.28 7.10
C GLU A 4 -8.70 -12.48 6.05
N VAL A 5 -8.15 -11.34 5.63
CA VAL A 5 -8.70 -10.50 4.56
C VAL A 5 -7.61 -10.17 3.55
N GLY A 6 -7.89 -10.44 2.26
CA GLY A 6 -7.08 -9.96 1.14
C GLY A 6 -7.58 -8.60 0.68
N TRP A 7 -6.71 -7.61 0.65
CA TRP A 7 -6.95 -6.26 0.13
C TRP A 7 -5.95 -5.94 -0.98
N LYS A 8 -6.39 -5.24 -2.02
CA LYS A 8 -5.52 -4.86 -3.13
C LYS A 8 -5.90 -3.48 -3.66
N VAL A 9 -4.90 -2.72 -4.07
CA VAL A 9 -5.08 -1.49 -4.86
C VAL A 9 -4.32 -1.63 -6.18
N GLY A 10 -4.90 -1.14 -7.26
CA GLY A 10 -4.28 -1.16 -8.57
C GLY A 10 -4.63 0.06 -9.41
N GLY A 11 -3.76 0.34 -10.38
CA GLY A 11 -3.87 1.48 -11.30
C GLY A 11 -2.60 1.66 -12.13
N LYS A 12 -2.48 2.82 -12.77
CA LYS A 12 -1.29 3.17 -13.56
C LYS A 12 -0.14 3.57 -12.65
N GLN A 13 1.07 3.25 -13.09
CA GLN A 13 2.29 3.70 -12.44
C GLN A 13 2.29 5.24 -12.30
N GLY A 14 2.57 5.75 -11.10
CA GLY A 14 2.54 7.18 -10.78
C GLY A 14 1.24 7.67 -10.11
N GLU A 15 0.20 6.85 -10.04
CA GLU A 15 -1.05 7.18 -9.33
C GLU A 15 -0.96 7.00 -7.80
N GLY A 16 0.22 6.71 -7.26
CA GLY A 16 0.44 6.58 -5.83
C GLY A 16 0.03 5.23 -5.24
N ILE A 17 -0.06 4.19 -6.06
CA ILE A 17 -0.45 2.82 -5.66
C ILE A 17 0.41 2.31 -4.50
N ASP A 18 1.74 2.39 -4.63
CA ASP A 18 2.68 1.97 -3.57
C ASP A 18 2.46 2.75 -2.28
N SER A 19 2.28 4.06 -2.41
CA SER A 19 2.04 4.94 -1.26
C SER A 19 0.76 4.59 -0.52
N THR A 20 -0.30 4.26 -1.26
CA THR A 20 -1.60 3.83 -0.72
C THR A 20 -1.46 2.52 0.04
N GLY A 21 -0.84 1.52 -0.61
CA GLY A 21 -0.58 0.22 0.00
C GLY A 21 0.29 0.32 1.27
N ASP A 22 1.37 1.10 1.21
CA ASP A 22 2.27 1.30 2.36
C ASP A 22 1.55 1.94 3.56
N ILE A 23 0.77 3.01 3.34
CA ILE A 23 0.03 3.67 4.42
C ILE A 23 -0.92 2.67 5.07
N TYR A 24 -1.67 1.92 4.25
CA TYR A 24 -2.64 0.96 4.76
C TYR A 24 -1.97 -0.20 5.50
N ALA A 25 -0.91 -0.80 4.94
CA ALA A 25 -0.18 -1.90 5.55
C ALA A 25 0.50 -1.51 6.88
N ILE A 26 1.15 -0.34 6.92
CA ILE A 26 1.81 0.15 8.14
C ILE A 26 0.79 0.44 9.23
N ALA A 27 -0.36 1.05 8.89
CA ALA A 27 -1.43 1.31 9.83
C ALA A 27 -1.97 0.00 10.43
N LEU A 28 -2.30 -0.98 9.58
CA LEU A 28 -2.74 -2.31 10.02
C LEU A 28 -1.73 -3.01 10.92
N HIS A 29 -0.44 -2.96 10.56
CA HIS A 29 0.61 -3.53 11.39
C HIS A 29 0.67 -2.85 12.78
N ARG A 30 0.59 -1.51 12.83
CA ARG A 30 0.57 -0.77 14.10
C ARG A 30 -0.69 -1.02 14.93
N MET A 31 -1.81 -1.32 14.27
CA MET A 31 -3.05 -1.73 14.95
C MET A 31 -2.98 -3.13 15.56
N GLY A 32 -1.94 -3.92 15.25
CA GLY A 32 -1.74 -5.26 15.81
C GLY A 32 -2.15 -6.40 14.87
N TYR A 33 -2.14 -6.18 13.56
CA TYR A 33 -2.33 -7.24 12.57
C TYR A 33 -1.01 -7.71 11.99
N TYR A 34 -0.91 -9.01 11.68
CA TYR A 34 0.12 -9.51 10.79
C TYR A 34 -0.26 -9.18 9.36
N VAL A 35 0.66 -8.61 8.62
CA VAL A 35 0.47 -8.23 7.22
C VAL A 35 1.57 -8.82 6.35
N PHE A 36 1.20 -9.34 5.19
CA PHE A 36 2.15 -9.71 4.14
C PHE A 36 1.78 -8.90 2.89
N THR A 37 2.76 -8.18 2.34
CA THR A 37 2.55 -7.31 1.19
C THR A 37 3.27 -7.83 -0.04
N TYR A 38 2.64 -7.66 -1.20
CA TYR A 38 3.21 -8.00 -2.48
C TYR A 38 2.95 -6.87 -3.50
N ARG A 39 4.02 -6.40 -4.12
CA ARG A 39 3.97 -5.39 -5.17
C ARG A 39 4.19 -6.04 -6.52
N HIS A 40 3.34 -5.76 -7.48
CA HIS A 40 3.50 -6.16 -8.86
C HIS A 40 3.87 -4.95 -9.70
N PHE A 41 5.02 -5.04 -10.37
CA PHE A 41 5.51 -4.03 -11.30
C PHE A 41 5.59 -4.62 -12.71
N MET A 42 5.19 -3.84 -13.70
CA MET A 42 5.52 -4.17 -15.07
C MET A 42 6.94 -3.67 -15.39
N SER A 43 7.67 -4.45 -16.19
CA SER A 43 9.03 -4.08 -16.67
C SER A 43 8.96 -3.00 -17.75
N LEU A 44 8.35 -1.87 -17.43
CA LEU A 44 8.23 -0.71 -18.31
C LEU A 44 8.78 0.53 -17.62
N ILE A 45 9.47 1.39 -18.39
CA ILE A 45 10.06 2.63 -17.87
C ILE A 45 8.98 3.63 -17.44
N LYS A 46 7.82 3.64 -18.12
CA LYS A 46 6.66 4.49 -17.79
C LYS A 46 5.35 3.82 -18.18
N GLY A 47 4.28 4.08 -17.40
CA GLY A 47 2.89 3.85 -17.81
C GLY A 47 2.39 2.41 -17.71
N GLY A 48 3.12 1.51 -17.06
CA GLY A 48 2.64 0.15 -16.81
C GLY A 48 1.59 0.11 -15.70
N HIS A 49 0.77 -0.94 -15.73
CA HIS A 49 -0.15 -1.26 -14.65
C HIS A 49 0.63 -1.78 -13.43
N THR A 50 0.23 -1.37 -12.23
CA THR A 50 0.82 -1.81 -10.98
C THR A 50 -0.25 -2.17 -9.96
N ASN A 51 0.06 -3.16 -9.14
CA ASN A 51 -0.79 -3.58 -8.03
C ASN A 51 0.00 -3.66 -6.73
N TYR A 52 -0.69 -3.36 -5.63
CA TYR A 52 -0.20 -3.59 -4.29
C TYR A 52 -1.22 -4.44 -3.52
N LYS A 53 -0.86 -5.69 -3.18
CA LYS A 53 -1.72 -6.63 -2.44
C LYS A 53 -1.26 -6.69 -0.99
N ILE A 54 -2.22 -6.76 -0.07
CA ILE A 54 -2.01 -6.95 1.37
C ILE A 54 -2.86 -8.14 1.81
N ARG A 55 -2.24 -9.12 2.42
CA ARG A 55 -2.93 -10.15 3.22
C ARG A 55 -2.88 -9.75 4.67
N ILE A 56 -4.03 -9.72 5.32
CA ILE A 56 -4.23 -9.23 6.68
C ILE A 56 -4.74 -10.38 7.53
N SER A 57 -4.09 -10.66 8.66
CA SER A 57 -4.47 -11.75 9.56
C SER A 57 -4.15 -11.40 11.02
N ASN A 58 -4.75 -12.11 11.95
CA ASN A 58 -4.33 -12.11 13.35
C ASN A 58 -3.30 -13.20 13.67
N GLU A 59 -2.89 -13.98 12.69
CA GLU A 59 -1.82 -14.98 12.77
C GLU A 59 -0.68 -14.65 11.81
N VAL A 60 0.51 -15.22 12.05
CA VAL A 60 1.70 -14.98 11.21
C VAL A 60 1.44 -15.45 9.78
N VAL A 61 1.54 -14.53 8.83
CA VAL A 61 1.42 -14.77 7.40
C VAL A 61 2.78 -14.70 6.71
N ARG A 62 3.04 -15.62 5.74
CA ARG A 62 4.33 -15.75 5.05
C ARG A 62 4.23 -15.75 3.53
N HIS A 63 3.05 -15.47 2.99
CA HIS A 63 2.78 -15.34 1.55
C HIS A 63 1.55 -14.44 1.34
N HIS A 64 1.38 -13.95 0.12
CA HIS A 64 0.34 -12.95 -0.22
C HIS A 64 -1.10 -13.51 -0.28
N GLY A 65 -1.30 -14.83 -0.19
CA GLY A 65 -2.62 -15.48 -0.35
C GLY A 65 -3.18 -15.36 -1.77
N ASP A 66 -4.22 -16.14 -2.06
CA ASP A 66 -4.89 -16.12 -3.36
C ASP A 66 -6.17 -15.27 -3.32
N ASP A 67 -6.90 -15.34 -2.21
CA ASP A 67 -8.20 -14.69 -2.04
C ASP A 67 -8.10 -13.17 -1.97
N LEU A 68 -9.04 -12.50 -2.64
CA LEU A 68 -9.18 -11.05 -2.63
C LEU A 68 -10.60 -10.66 -2.21
N HIS A 69 -10.72 -9.94 -1.11
CA HIS A 69 -11.97 -9.52 -0.52
C HIS A 69 -12.32 -8.06 -0.86
N VAL A 70 -11.30 -7.20 -0.94
CA VAL A 70 -11.45 -5.77 -1.23
C VAL A 70 -10.46 -5.37 -2.30
N LEU A 71 -10.95 -4.84 -3.43
CA LEU A 71 -10.15 -4.28 -4.51
C LEU A 71 -10.44 -2.79 -4.65
N VAL A 72 -9.40 -1.97 -4.57
CA VAL A 72 -9.45 -0.54 -4.94
C VAL A 72 -8.93 -0.42 -6.38
N ALA A 73 -9.80 -0.04 -7.30
CA ALA A 73 -9.50 0.05 -8.72
C ALA A 73 -9.50 1.51 -9.18
N PHE A 74 -8.36 2.00 -9.67
CA PHE A 74 -8.28 3.34 -10.25
C PHE A 74 -8.53 3.36 -11.76
N ASP A 75 -8.66 2.18 -12.40
CA ASP A 75 -9.06 2.00 -13.78
C ASP A 75 -9.72 0.64 -14.00
N GLN A 76 -10.38 0.46 -15.16
CA GLN A 76 -11.02 -0.80 -15.53
C GLN A 76 -10.00 -1.94 -15.67
N THR A 77 -8.79 -1.66 -16.15
CA THR A 77 -7.71 -2.65 -16.28
C THR A 77 -7.38 -3.32 -14.94
N THR A 78 -7.45 -2.57 -13.84
CA THR A 78 -7.31 -3.11 -12.48
C THR A 78 -8.38 -4.15 -12.18
N ILE A 79 -9.63 -3.88 -12.54
CA ILE A 79 -10.75 -4.82 -12.34
C ILE A 79 -10.50 -6.07 -13.17
N ASP A 80 -10.21 -5.92 -14.47
CA ASP A 80 -10.05 -7.03 -15.41
C ASP A 80 -8.92 -7.97 -14.98
N HIS A 81 -7.77 -7.43 -14.60
CA HIS A 81 -6.59 -8.21 -14.21
C HIS A 81 -6.75 -8.96 -12.90
N ASN A 82 -7.57 -8.43 -11.98
CA ASN A 82 -7.71 -8.99 -10.64
C ASN A 82 -9.05 -9.73 -10.43
N TRP A 83 -9.89 -9.80 -11.46
CA TRP A 83 -11.24 -10.36 -11.36
C TRP A 83 -11.27 -11.82 -10.90
N SER A 84 -10.31 -12.62 -11.31
CA SER A 84 -10.22 -14.03 -10.96
C SER A 84 -9.86 -14.30 -9.49
N GLU A 85 -9.20 -13.35 -8.83
CA GLU A 85 -8.81 -13.46 -7.42
C GLU A 85 -9.96 -13.10 -6.46
N LEU A 86 -10.98 -12.34 -6.95
CA LEU A 86 -12.09 -11.89 -6.12
C LEU A 86 -12.95 -13.08 -5.65
N VAL A 87 -13.19 -13.18 -4.36
CA VAL A 87 -14.07 -14.20 -3.78
C VAL A 87 -15.54 -13.75 -3.84
N ASP A 88 -16.47 -14.69 -3.62
CA ASP A 88 -17.90 -14.36 -3.58
C ASP A 88 -18.22 -13.36 -2.48
N GLY A 89 -19.02 -12.36 -2.82
CA GLY A 89 -19.39 -11.26 -1.93
C GLY A 89 -18.36 -10.14 -1.83
N SER A 90 -17.17 -10.29 -2.46
CA SER A 90 -16.11 -9.27 -2.44
C SER A 90 -16.56 -7.89 -2.95
N VAL A 91 -15.79 -6.88 -2.60
CA VAL A 91 -16.06 -5.47 -2.94
C VAL A 91 -14.99 -4.92 -3.88
N VAL A 92 -15.42 -4.27 -4.94
CA VAL A 92 -14.59 -3.44 -5.81
C VAL A 92 -14.98 -1.99 -5.61
N ILE A 93 -14.05 -1.20 -5.10
CA ILE A 93 -14.15 0.27 -4.97
C ILE A 93 -13.59 0.87 -6.24
N TYR A 94 -14.33 1.79 -6.88
CA TYR A 94 -13.83 2.48 -8.06
C TYR A 94 -14.23 3.96 -8.04
N ASP A 95 -13.46 4.79 -8.75
CA ASP A 95 -13.69 6.24 -8.84
C ASP A 95 -14.72 6.56 -9.92
N THR A 96 -15.95 6.91 -9.53
CA THR A 96 -17.04 7.28 -10.46
C THR A 96 -16.75 8.53 -11.26
N ALA A 97 -15.83 9.39 -10.81
CA ALA A 97 -15.41 10.57 -11.56
C ALA A 97 -14.38 10.26 -12.65
N ALA A 98 -13.75 9.07 -12.61
CA ALA A 98 -12.69 8.68 -13.54
C ALA A 98 -13.19 7.74 -14.65
N PHE A 99 -14.05 6.78 -14.33
CA PHE A 99 -14.56 5.78 -15.28
C PHE A 99 -15.85 5.13 -14.80
N GLU A 100 -16.57 4.51 -15.72
CA GLU A 100 -17.71 3.63 -15.44
C GLU A 100 -17.22 2.18 -15.37
N ALA A 101 -17.37 1.55 -14.20
CA ALA A 101 -16.91 0.19 -14.00
C ALA A 101 -17.89 -0.85 -14.52
N HIS A 102 -17.37 -1.92 -15.11
CA HIS A 102 -18.17 -3.08 -15.54
C HIS A 102 -17.53 -4.39 -15.06
N LYS A 103 -18.38 -5.41 -14.88
CA LYS A 103 -17.96 -6.76 -14.50
C LYS A 103 -17.44 -7.51 -15.73
N PRO A 104 -16.21 -8.06 -15.72
CA PRO A 104 -15.69 -8.88 -16.82
C PRO A 104 -16.49 -10.17 -17.07
N SER A 105 -17.08 -10.72 -16.02
CA SER A 105 -17.95 -11.90 -16.09
C SER A 105 -18.94 -11.92 -14.92
N GLU A 106 -19.98 -12.75 -15.04
CA GLU A 106 -20.97 -12.92 -13.97
C GLU A 106 -20.34 -13.59 -12.74
N ARG A 107 -20.23 -12.84 -11.67
CA ARG A 107 -19.80 -13.31 -10.35
C ARG A 107 -20.51 -12.50 -9.28
N ASN A 108 -20.65 -13.07 -8.08
CA ASN A 108 -21.20 -12.39 -6.92
C ASN A 108 -20.14 -11.43 -6.32
N VAL A 109 -19.91 -10.31 -7.01
CA VAL A 109 -18.96 -9.24 -6.62
C VAL A 109 -19.72 -7.92 -6.61
N ASN A 110 -19.50 -7.13 -5.58
CA ASN A 110 -20.13 -5.81 -5.38
C ASN A 110 -19.27 -4.73 -6.02
N LEU A 111 -19.79 -4.02 -7.04
CA LEU A 111 -19.14 -2.82 -7.58
C LEU A 111 -19.66 -1.60 -6.81
N CYS A 112 -18.80 -0.97 -6.03
CA CYS A 112 -19.11 0.19 -5.18
C CYS A 112 -18.47 1.45 -5.77
N GLY A 113 -19.27 2.25 -6.47
CA GLY A 113 -18.82 3.51 -7.04
C GLY A 113 -18.69 4.60 -5.97
N VAL A 114 -17.51 5.18 -5.85
CA VAL A 114 -17.22 6.27 -4.91
C VAL A 114 -16.61 7.42 -5.71
N PRO A 115 -17.06 8.68 -5.55
CA PRO A 115 -16.48 9.83 -6.24
C PRO A 115 -15.15 10.25 -5.62
N LEU A 116 -14.13 9.33 -5.66
CA LEU A 116 -12.86 9.49 -4.95
C LEU A 116 -12.15 10.80 -5.29
N THR A 117 -12.13 11.18 -6.57
CA THR A 117 -11.49 12.41 -7.04
C THR A 117 -12.24 13.65 -6.55
N GLU A 118 -13.57 13.61 -6.47
CA GLU A 118 -14.37 14.74 -6.01
C GLU A 118 -14.22 14.95 -4.50
N LEU A 119 -14.32 13.89 -3.72
CA LEU A 119 -14.07 13.93 -2.27
C LEU A 119 -12.65 14.41 -1.96
N ALA A 120 -11.66 14.01 -2.77
CA ALA A 120 -10.30 14.50 -2.63
C ALA A 120 -10.17 16.01 -2.91
N LYS A 121 -10.92 16.54 -3.89
CA LYS A 121 -11.01 17.99 -4.15
C LYS A 121 -11.64 18.75 -2.96
N GLU A 122 -12.67 18.19 -2.37
CA GLU A 122 -13.32 18.73 -1.18
C GLU A 122 -12.33 18.80 0.00
N ALA A 123 -11.50 17.78 0.19
CA ALA A 123 -10.41 17.78 1.17
C ALA A 123 -9.28 18.78 0.86
N GLY A 124 -9.24 19.33 -0.36
CA GLY A 124 -8.31 20.37 -0.79
C GLY A 124 -7.40 20.03 -1.98
N ASN A 125 -7.20 18.77 -2.35
CA ASN A 125 -6.36 18.41 -3.50
C ASN A 125 -6.69 17.01 -4.05
N THR A 126 -6.81 16.88 -5.38
CA THR A 126 -7.08 15.61 -6.07
C THR A 126 -6.07 14.49 -5.79
N ILE A 127 -4.82 14.84 -5.44
CA ILE A 127 -3.77 13.87 -5.04
C ILE A 127 -4.21 13.05 -3.82
N MET A 128 -5.13 13.57 -3.00
CA MET A 128 -5.62 12.90 -1.80
C MET A 128 -6.64 11.78 -2.08
N LYS A 129 -6.99 11.50 -3.36
CA LYS A 129 -7.90 10.39 -3.71
C LYS A 129 -7.46 9.05 -3.09
N ASN A 130 -6.15 8.88 -2.90
CA ASN A 130 -5.59 7.69 -2.28
C ASN A 130 -5.99 7.57 -0.80
N LEU A 131 -6.01 8.68 -0.06
CA LEU A 131 -6.45 8.71 1.34
C LEU A 131 -7.98 8.54 1.43
N VAL A 132 -8.74 9.07 0.49
CA VAL A 132 -10.18 8.80 0.39
C VAL A 132 -10.42 7.29 0.22
N ALA A 133 -9.69 6.64 -0.68
CA ALA A 133 -9.79 5.20 -0.92
C ALA A 133 -9.39 4.35 0.31
N ILE A 134 -8.38 4.81 1.09
CA ILE A 134 -8.03 4.20 2.38
C ILE A 134 -9.19 4.38 3.38
N GLY A 135 -9.83 5.53 3.43
CA GLY A 135 -11.00 5.78 4.29
C GLY A 135 -12.16 4.84 3.97
N VAL A 136 -12.49 4.66 2.70
CA VAL A 136 -13.48 3.67 2.24
C VAL A 136 -13.08 2.26 2.70
N SER A 137 -11.82 1.88 2.50
CA SER A 137 -11.30 0.57 2.92
C SER A 137 -11.36 0.37 4.44
N ALA A 138 -11.09 1.43 5.21
CA ALA A 138 -11.20 1.42 6.66
C ALA A 138 -12.64 1.20 7.12
N CYS A 139 -13.62 1.82 6.46
CA CYS A 139 -15.04 1.58 6.72
C CYS A 139 -15.43 0.13 6.44
N ILE A 140 -15.06 -0.42 5.28
CA ILE A 140 -15.33 -1.82 4.91
C ILE A 140 -14.74 -2.78 5.93
N ASN A 141 -13.53 -2.51 6.42
CA ASN A 141 -12.84 -3.35 7.40
C ASN A 141 -13.18 -3.01 8.86
N GLN A 142 -14.11 -2.07 9.10
CA GLN A 142 -14.56 -1.63 10.41
C GLN A 142 -13.41 -1.16 11.32
N LEU A 143 -12.49 -0.36 10.75
CA LEU A 143 -11.34 0.19 11.45
C LEU A 143 -11.63 1.62 11.96
N ASP A 144 -11.07 1.96 13.10
CA ASP A 144 -11.07 3.35 13.58
C ASP A 144 -10.09 4.20 12.75
N ILE A 145 -10.60 5.24 12.11
CA ILE A 145 -9.78 6.15 11.28
C ILE A 145 -8.73 6.91 12.08
N SER A 146 -8.91 7.10 13.38
CA SER A 146 -7.93 7.76 14.25
C SER A 146 -6.59 6.99 14.32
N GLU A 147 -6.64 5.67 14.15
CA GLU A 147 -5.45 4.80 14.14
C GLU A 147 -4.52 5.04 12.93
N PHE A 148 -5.01 5.74 11.90
CA PHE A 148 -4.19 6.11 10.75
C PHE A 148 -3.35 7.38 10.98
N LEU A 149 -3.71 8.22 11.96
CA LEU A 149 -3.03 9.49 12.23
C LEU A 149 -1.52 9.35 12.40
N PRO A 150 -0.98 8.39 13.17
CA PRO A 150 0.47 8.26 13.34
C PRO A 150 1.21 7.99 12.01
N VAL A 151 0.62 7.19 11.11
CA VAL A 151 1.23 6.88 9.81
C VAL A 151 1.16 8.08 8.87
N VAL A 152 0.03 8.78 8.87
CA VAL A 152 -0.15 10.02 8.10
C VAL A 152 0.82 11.10 8.60
N GLN A 153 1.00 11.22 9.91
CA GLN A 153 1.96 12.13 10.53
C GLN A 153 3.41 11.81 10.12
N ASP A 154 3.82 10.55 10.17
CA ASP A 154 5.17 10.13 9.77
C ASP A 154 5.43 10.43 8.29
N LYS A 155 4.44 10.20 7.42
CA LYS A 155 4.60 10.35 5.98
C LYS A 155 4.53 11.80 5.51
N PHE A 156 3.66 12.60 6.10
CA PHE A 156 3.36 13.94 5.62
C PHE A 156 3.75 15.06 6.60
N GLY A 157 4.08 14.76 7.85
CA GLY A 157 4.36 15.76 8.88
C GLY A 157 5.50 16.71 8.51
N LYS A 158 6.51 16.26 7.75
CA LYS A 158 7.58 17.14 7.23
C LYS A 158 7.08 18.21 6.25
N LYS A 159 5.88 18.06 5.69
CA LYS A 159 5.24 19.04 4.79
C LYS A 159 4.37 20.04 5.55
N GLY A 160 4.27 19.91 6.88
CA GLY A 160 3.49 20.76 7.77
C GLY A 160 2.18 20.14 8.26
N GLN A 161 1.70 20.59 9.42
CA GLN A 161 0.51 20.07 10.09
C GLN A 161 -0.75 20.20 9.20
N GLN A 162 -0.89 21.30 8.48
CA GLN A 162 -2.03 21.49 7.58
C GLN A 162 -2.16 20.37 6.54
N VAL A 163 -1.04 19.85 6.02
CA VAL A 163 -1.06 18.73 5.06
C VAL A 163 -1.54 17.45 5.75
N VAL A 164 -1.12 17.21 6.99
CA VAL A 164 -1.59 16.06 7.79
C VAL A 164 -3.09 16.15 8.01
N ASP A 165 -3.59 17.31 8.45
CA ASP A 165 -5.01 17.54 8.72
C ASP A 165 -5.87 17.33 7.46
N MET A 166 -5.45 17.88 6.31
CA MET A 166 -6.13 17.67 5.04
C MET A 166 -6.17 16.20 4.63
N ASN A 167 -5.10 15.44 4.85
CA ASN A 167 -5.09 13.99 4.56
C ASN A 167 -6.03 13.22 5.49
N MET A 168 -6.12 13.60 6.76
CA MET A 168 -7.10 13.00 7.69
C MET A 168 -8.54 13.35 7.32
N VAL A 169 -8.79 14.57 6.84
CA VAL A 169 -10.11 14.97 6.29
C VAL A 169 -10.46 14.11 5.07
N ALA A 170 -9.53 13.92 4.13
CA ALA A 170 -9.75 13.08 2.95
C ALA A 170 -10.11 11.63 3.34
N LEU A 171 -9.40 11.06 4.31
CA LEU A 171 -9.68 9.73 4.84
C LEU A 171 -11.08 9.67 5.45
N LYS A 172 -11.45 10.67 6.26
CA LYS A 172 -12.77 10.74 6.87
C LYS A 172 -13.89 10.87 5.84
N LEU A 173 -13.72 11.70 4.82
CA LEU A 173 -14.71 11.85 3.74
C LEU A 173 -14.97 10.52 3.02
N GLY A 174 -13.94 9.74 2.75
CA GLY A 174 -14.09 8.41 2.15
C GLY A 174 -14.84 7.44 3.05
N TYR A 175 -14.52 7.43 4.34
CA TYR A 175 -15.19 6.60 5.35
C TYR A 175 -16.68 6.93 5.44
N ASP A 176 -17.00 8.21 5.70
CA ASP A 176 -18.37 8.70 5.89
C ASP A 176 -19.24 8.49 4.62
N TYR A 177 -18.62 8.66 3.43
CA TYR A 177 -19.33 8.41 2.17
C TYR A 177 -19.74 6.94 2.07
N PHE A 178 -18.81 6.02 2.31
CA PHE A 178 -19.10 4.59 2.19
C PHE A 178 -20.12 4.14 3.23
N GLU A 179 -19.97 4.55 4.48
CA GLU A 179 -20.91 4.25 5.57
C GLU A 179 -22.35 4.71 5.27
N SER A 180 -22.50 5.86 4.59
CA SER A 180 -23.83 6.42 4.28
C SER A 180 -24.49 5.84 3.03
N HIS A 181 -23.74 5.16 2.14
CA HIS A 181 -24.24 4.68 0.85
C HIS A 181 -24.26 3.17 0.69
N TYR A 182 -23.50 2.44 1.52
CA TYR A 182 -23.32 1.00 1.39
C TYR A 182 -23.42 0.29 2.73
N ASP A 183 -24.00 -0.89 2.76
CA ASP A 183 -24.08 -1.79 3.93
C ASP A 183 -23.34 -3.08 3.63
N ILE A 184 -22.04 -2.98 3.33
CA ILE A 184 -21.17 -4.09 2.94
C ILE A 184 -19.88 -3.99 3.75
N TYR A 185 -19.59 -5.00 4.57
CA TYR A 185 -18.44 -5.00 5.46
C TYR A 185 -17.66 -6.32 5.38
N PHE A 186 -16.35 -6.21 5.49
CA PHE A 186 -15.40 -7.30 5.72
C PHE A 186 -14.60 -7.00 6.97
N PRO A 187 -15.21 -7.20 8.18
CA PRO A 187 -14.52 -6.90 9.43
C PRO A 187 -13.26 -7.76 9.55
N LEU A 188 -12.18 -7.13 9.99
CA LEU A 188 -10.94 -7.84 10.26
C LEU A 188 -11.10 -8.78 11.45
N PRO A 189 -10.31 -9.87 11.51
CA PRO A 189 -10.26 -10.75 12.69
C PRO A 189 -9.85 -9.96 13.93
N SER A 190 -10.14 -10.52 15.12
CA SER A 190 -9.73 -9.88 16.38
C SER A 190 -8.23 -9.63 16.41
N LYS A 191 -7.83 -8.45 16.84
CA LYS A 191 -6.40 -8.04 16.91
C LYS A 191 -5.60 -9.01 17.78
N HIS A 192 -4.32 -9.21 17.43
CA HIS A 192 -3.41 -9.94 18.31
C HIS A 192 -2.90 -9.00 19.42
N GLU A 193 -2.98 -9.42 20.67
CA GLU A 193 -2.67 -8.57 21.84
C GLU A 193 -1.18 -8.20 21.96
N LYS A 194 -0.26 -8.88 21.25
CA LYS A 194 1.19 -8.77 21.44
C LYS A 194 1.99 -8.73 20.14
N ILE A 195 1.66 -7.87 19.18
CA ILE A 195 2.56 -7.64 18.02
C ILE A 195 3.71 -6.67 18.34
N GLY A 196 3.76 -6.10 19.54
CA GLY A 196 4.58 -4.95 19.94
C GLY A 196 6.10 -5.00 19.69
N GLU A 197 6.67 -6.10 19.20
CA GLU A 197 8.11 -6.24 18.93
C GLU A 197 8.42 -6.69 17.48
N HIS A 198 7.42 -6.70 16.59
CA HIS A 198 7.65 -7.08 15.19
C HIS A 198 7.95 -5.86 14.33
N LEU A 199 8.96 -5.99 13.46
CA LEU A 199 9.28 -4.98 12.47
C LEU A 199 8.52 -5.26 11.18
N TYR A 200 7.89 -4.23 10.65
CA TYR A 200 7.40 -4.25 9.27
C TYR A 200 8.50 -3.70 8.35
N ALA A 201 8.99 -4.52 7.44
CA ALA A 201 10.04 -4.16 6.50
C ALA A 201 9.85 -4.87 5.17
N SER A 202 10.27 -4.22 4.08
CA SER A 202 10.37 -4.89 2.77
C SER A 202 11.55 -5.87 2.76
N GLY A 203 11.51 -6.86 1.84
CA GLY A 203 12.64 -7.78 1.62
C GLY A 203 13.94 -7.04 1.29
N ASN A 204 13.86 -5.94 0.53
CA ASN A 204 15.00 -5.08 0.20
C ASN A 204 15.59 -4.39 1.45
N GLN A 205 14.74 -3.88 2.33
CA GLN A 205 15.19 -3.30 3.61
C GLN A 205 15.82 -4.37 4.51
N ALA A 206 15.23 -5.55 4.59
CA ALA A 206 15.77 -6.67 5.36
C ALA A 206 17.12 -7.14 4.79
N ALA A 207 17.29 -7.19 3.47
CA ALA A 207 18.56 -7.50 2.82
C ALA A 207 19.63 -6.44 3.13
N GLY A 208 19.30 -5.16 3.05
CA GLY A 208 20.19 -4.06 3.42
C GLY A 208 20.59 -4.12 4.90
N PHE A 209 19.63 -4.37 5.79
CA PHE A 209 19.90 -4.54 7.22
C PHE A 209 20.80 -5.73 7.48
N GLY A 210 20.54 -6.88 6.84
CA GLY A 210 21.37 -8.09 6.95
C GLY A 210 22.80 -7.85 6.48
N ALA A 211 23.00 -7.15 5.35
CA ALA A 211 24.32 -6.76 4.85
C ALA A 211 25.08 -5.88 5.89
N LEU A 212 24.42 -4.86 6.43
CA LEU A 212 25.00 -4.00 7.45
C LEU A 212 25.37 -4.77 8.72
N ALA A 213 24.47 -5.63 9.22
CA ALA A 213 24.69 -6.48 10.40
C ALA A 213 25.82 -7.49 10.16
N GLY A 214 25.95 -8.03 8.92
CA GLY A 214 27.03 -8.92 8.50
C GLY A 214 28.39 -8.23 8.31
N GLY A 215 28.47 -6.91 8.56
CA GLY A 215 29.74 -6.18 8.51
C GLY A 215 30.01 -5.47 7.19
N CYS A 216 29.05 -5.40 6.26
CA CYS A 216 29.20 -4.61 5.04
C CYS A 216 29.45 -3.12 5.40
N ARG A 217 30.49 -2.53 4.79
CA ARG A 217 30.86 -1.13 4.97
C ARG A 217 30.99 -0.36 3.67
N MET A 218 30.89 -1.06 2.55
CA MET A 218 30.90 -0.45 1.23
C MET A 218 29.84 -1.06 0.34
N LEU A 219 29.09 -0.24 -0.35
CA LEU A 219 28.20 -0.64 -1.42
C LEU A 219 28.55 0.16 -2.67
N ALA A 220 28.86 -0.55 -3.78
CA ALA A 220 28.89 0.02 -5.12
C ALA A 220 27.69 -0.57 -5.88
N ALA A 221 26.80 0.28 -6.40
CA ALA A 221 25.59 -0.19 -7.05
C ALA A 221 25.14 0.72 -8.19
N TYR A 222 24.61 0.10 -9.24
CA TYR A 222 23.84 0.78 -10.27
C TYR A 222 22.35 0.75 -9.91
N PRO A 223 21.64 1.92 -9.94
CA PRO A 223 20.23 1.96 -9.56
C PRO A 223 19.35 1.29 -10.62
N ILE A 224 18.77 0.17 -10.28
CA ILE A 224 17.83 -0.58 -11.11
C ILE A 224 16.69 -1.14 -10.26
N THR A 225 15.46 -0.98 -10.72
CA THR A 225 14.28 -1.55 -10.04
C THR A 225 14.28 -3.08 -10.18
N PRO A 226 14.01 -3.84 -9.09
CA PRO A 226 13.61 -3.39 -7.74
C PRO A 226 14.79 -3.21 -6.75
N ALA A 227 16.03 -3.48 -7.14
CA ALA A 227 17.18 -3.49 -6.23
C ALA A 227 17.58 -2.11 -5.67
N THR A 228 17.17 -1.03 -6.33
CA THR A 228 17.46 0.35 -5.92
C THR A 228 17.03 0.66 -4.48
N GLU A 229 15.99 0.01 -3.96
CA GLU A 229 15.56 0.21 -2.58
C GLU A 229 16.58 -0.26 -1.56
N ILE A 230 17.39 -1.29 -1.87
CA ILE A 230 18.52 -1.74 -1.01
C ILE A 230 19.55 -0.61 -0.92
N MET A 231 19.90 -0.03 -2.08
CA MET A 231 20.84 1.10 -2.15
C MET A 231 20.34 2.30 -1.34
N TYR A 232 19.08 2.69 -1.52
CA TYR A 232 18.49 3.82 -0.78
C TYR A 232 18.48 3.59 0.73
N TRP A 233 18.17 2.38 1.17
CA TRP A 233 18.23 2.05 2.60
C TRP A 233 19.66 2.17 3.13
N LEU A 234 20.64 1.62 2.41
CA LEU A 234 22.06 1.64 2.80
C LEU A 234 22.68 3.04 2.72
N ILE A 235 22.25 3.91 1.80
CA ILE A 235 22.64 5.35 1.76
C ILE A 235 22.33 6.02 3.10
N GLY A 236 21.20 5.70 3.70
CA GLY A 236 20.79 6.26 4.98
C GLY A 236 21.48 5.66 6.21
N GLN A 237 22.07 4.46 6.08
CA GLN A 237 22.60 3.71 7.22
C GLN A 237 24.14 3.57 7.21
N LEU A 238 24.74 3.19 6.08
CA LEU A 238 26.19 2.92 6.03
C LEU A 238 27.06 4.05 6.56
N PRO A 239 26.81 5.34 6.24
CA PRO A 239 27.63 6.44 6.77
C PRO A 239 27.62 6.53 8.31
N LYS A 240 26.52 6.16 8.96
CA LYS A 240 26.39 6.16 10.42
C LYS A 240 27.26 5.09 11.08
N HIS A 241 27.69 4.09 10.30
CA HIS A 241 28.50 2.96 10.75
C HIS A 241 29.91 2.97 10.13
N GLY A 242 30.37 4.13 9.63
CA GLY A 242 31.70 4.29 9.05
C GLY A 242 31.84 3.67 7.65
N GLY A 243 30.73 3.43 6.95
CA GLY A 243 30.69 2.88 5.61
C GLY A 243 30.41 3.94 4.55
N ILE A 244 30.45 3.50 3.27
CA ILE A 244 30.22 4.35 2.10
C ILE A 244 29.30 3.66 1.09
N VAL A 245 28.51 4.46 0.37
CA VAL A 245 27.72 4.02 -0.78
C VAL A 245 28.20 4.80 -2.01
N LEU A 246 28.51 4.07 -3.08
CA LEU A 246 28.91 4.62 -4.38
C LEU A 246 27.85 4.24 -5.42
N GLN A 247 27.30 5.24 -6.08
CA GLN A 247 26.45 5.01 -7.24
C GLN A 247 27.34 4.87 -8.47
N ALA A 248 27.29 3.73 -9.12
CA ALA A 248 27.99 3.44 -10.34
C ALA A 248 27.14 3.82 -11.58
N GLU A 249 27.79 3.97 -12.73
CA GLU A 249 27.15 4.29 -14.01
C GLU A 249 26.47 3.06 -14.64
N ASP A 250 27.03 1.86 -14.40
CA ASP A 250 26.49 0.57 -14.84
C ASP A 250 26.94 -0.56 -13.90
N GLU A 251 26.48 -1.79 -14.15
CA GLU A 251 26.80 -2.97 -13.34
C GLU A 251 28.28 -3.36 -13.42
N ILE A 252 28.93 -3.15 -14.59
CA ILE A 252 30.35 -3.45 -14.78
C ILE A 252 31.20 -2.51 -13.92
N ALA A 253 30.86 -1.22 -13.90
CA ALA A 253 31.51 -0.26 -13.02
C ALA A 253 31.27 -0.61 -11.54
N ALA A 254 30.06 -1.00 -11.19
CA ALA A 254 29.72 -1.37 -9.81
C ALA A 254 30.56 -2.55 -9.29
N ILE A 255 30.67 -3.63 -10.06
CA ILE A 255 31.44 -4.82 -9.63
C ILE A 255 32.94 -4.55 -9.58
N ASN A 256 33.47 -3.64 -10.41
CA ASN A 256 34.89 -3.26 -10.36
C ASN A 256 35.23 -2.29 -9.23
N MET A 257 34.22 -1.64 -8.62
CA MET A 257 34.40 -0.77 -7.45
C MET A 257 34.33 -1.53 -6.12
N ALA A 258 33.67 -2.70 -6.11
CA ALA A 258 33.48 -3.55 -4.92
C ALA A 258 34.71 -4.42 -4.66
#